data_780b586bc36095584b6a0a20595669ae
#
_entry.id   780b586bc36095584b6a0a20595669ae
#
_cell.length_a   1.000
_cell.length_b   1.000
_cell.length_c   1.000
_cell.angle_alpha   90.00
_cell.angle_beta   90.00
_cell.angle_gamma   90.00
#
_symmetry.space_group_name_H-M   'P 1'
#
loop_
_entity.id
_entity.type
_entity.pdbx_description
1 polymer ?
#
loop_
_entity_poly.entity_id
_entity_poly.type
_entity_poly.pdbx_seq_one_letter_code
_entity_poly.pdbx_strand_id
1 'polypeptide(L)'
;MEYNIRSLYTPVQPAVIGTNGEVSYIELPPDAQLQDFIYCYWNLKTIKPLDDIYNYRVVADGCIDIVFNCTNYDETYIMGYCNSFVKIGIDKEFNYFGIRFLPGIFPSLFNIDASELSNHYERLNTVQPCIYNVIQQSKDRCLCLQDLCDELNIYFIKHINKIDKPFDNRFFCALETILKSKGSIIIEKDLNDGISSRHLQRLFNFYIGDTAKSFCRIVRFQNLLKIDPSVKLIKSEKSY
;
A
#
# COMPACT_ATOMS: atom_id res chain seq x y z
N MET A 1 -17.64 -6.14 2.91
CA MET A 1 -16.92 -6.27 4.20
C MET A 1 -17.69 -5.48 5.26
N GLU A 2 -17.70 -5.96 6.51
CA GLU A 2 -18.42 -5.28 7.62
C GLU A 2 -17.70 -4.00 8.10
N TYR A 3 -16.40 -3.86 7.75
CA TYR A 3 -15.54 -2.75 8.15
C TYR A 3 -15.31 -1.77 7.01
N ASN A 4 -15.56 -0.49 7.25
CA ASN A 4 -15.41 0.55 6.24
C ASN A 4 -14.05 1.27 6.36
N ILE A 5 -12.96 0.52 6.13
CA ILE A 5 -11.60 1.06 6.23
C ILE A 5 -11.38 2.19 5.22
N ARG A 6 -11.90 2.04 4.00
CA ARG A 6 -11.73 3.03 2.92
C ARG A 6 -12.26 4.42 3.29
N SER A 7 -13.41 4.52 3.97
CA SER A 7 -13.97 5.82 4.36
C SER A 7 -13.18 6.50 5.47
N LEU A 8 -12.46 5.72 6.27
CA LEU A 8 -11.68 6.20 7.42
C LEU A 8 -10.23 6.52 7.07
N TYR A 9 -9.71 5.95 5.97
CA TYR A 9 -8.31 6.03 5.65
C TYR A 9 -8.04 6.35 4.18
N THR A 10 -7.34 7.45 3.95
CA THR A 10 -6.85 7.89 2.64
C THR A 10 -5.34 8.08 2.76
N PRO A 11 -4.52 7.19 2.21
CA PRO A 11 -3.07 7.37 2.19
C PRO A 11 -2.68 8.56 1.30
N VAL A 12 -1.68 9.31 1.71
CA VAL A 12 -1.14 10.47 0.98
C VAL A 12 0.33 10.22 0.67
N GLN A 13 0.70 10.39 -0.60
CA GLN A 13 2.08 10.28 -1.07
C GLN A 13 2.53 11.64 -1.64
N PRO A 14 3.18 12.51 -0.84
CA PRO A 14 3.49 13.88 -1.25
C PRO A 14 4.47 13.97 -2.43
N ALA A 15 5.33 12.97 -2.62
CA ALA A 15 6.35 12.99 -3.67
C ALA A 15 5.78 12.98 -5.09
N VAL A 16 4.53 12.55 -5.27
CA VAL A 16 3.84 12.54 -6.56
C VAL A 16 2.98 13.80 -6.78
N ILE A 17 2.84 14.63 -5.73
CA ILE A 17 2.14 15.91 -5.80
C ILE A 17 3.15 16.99 -6.18
N GLY A 18 3.04 17.56 -7.36
CA GLY A 18 3.93 18.65 -7.81
C GLY A 18 5.16 18.20 -8.58
N THR A 19 5.04 17.14 -9.35
CA THR A 19 6.01 16.83 -10.40
C THR A 19 6.05 17.99 -11.41
N ASN A 20 7.24 18.51 -11.74
CA ASN A 20 7.44 19.70 -12.57
C ASN A 20 7.04 19.52 -14.06
N GLY A 21 6.01 18.72 -14.36
CA GLY A 21 5.56 18.41 -15.71
C GLY A 21 6.46 17.41 -16.46
N GLU A 22 7.42 16.80 -15.78
CA GLU A 22 8.33 15.79 -16.34
C GLU A 22 7.92 14.35 -16.01
N VAL A 23 7.21 14.20 -14.89
CA VAL A 23 6.68 12.93 -14.40
C VAL A 23 5.17 13.06 -14.23
N SER A 24 4.44 12.04 -14.65
CA SER A 24 2.98 11.91 -14.48
C SER A 24 2.69 10.88 -13.39
N TYR A 25 1.78 11.22 -12.49
CA TYR A 25 1.17 10.27 -11.54
C TYR A 25 -0.34 10.35 -11.65
N ILE A 26 -0.98 9.20 -11.80
CA ILE A 26 -2.43 9.11 -11.81
C ILE A 26 -2.89 7.96 -10.92
N GLU A 27 -4.04 8.12 -10.29
CA GLU A 27 -4.74 7.05 -9.57
C GLU A 27 -6.01 6.69 -10.32
N LEU A 28 -6.26 5.38 -10.43
CA LEU A 28 -7.42 4.79 -11.08
C LEU A 28 -8.20 3.99 -10.03
N PRO A 29 -9.52 4.18 -9.93
CA PRO A 29 -10.31 3.44 -8.95
C PRO A 29 -10.42 1.96 -9.35
N PRO A 30 -10.43 1.03 -8.37
CA PRO A 30 -10.78 -0.36 -8.63
C PRO A 30 -12.28 -0.49 -8.89
N ASP A 31 -12.71 -1.67 -9.40
CA ASP A 31 -14.11 -2.03 -9.47
C ASP A 31 -14.83 -1.84 -8.13
N ALA A 32 -16.12 -1.53 -8.17
CA ALA A 32 -16.92 -1.28 -6.96
C ALA A 32 -16.87 -2.44 -5.95
N GLN A 33 -16.78 -3.69 -6.40
CA GLN A 33 -16.68 -4.87 -5.55
C GLN A 33 -15.30 -4.99 -4.85
N LEU A 34 -14.29 -4.26 -5.32
CA LEU A 34 -12.92 -4.29 -4.79
C LEU A 34 -12.58 -3.10 -3.91
N GLN A 35 -13.44 -2.11 -3.79
CA GLN A 35 -13.16 -0.86 -3.08
C GLN A 35 -12.86 -1.04 -1.59
N ASP A 36 -13.35 -2.09 -0.97
CA ASP A 36 -13.03 -2.43 0.42
C ASP A 36 -11.68 -3.13 0.58
N PHE A 37 -11.01 -3.47 -0.52
CA PHE A 37 -9.77 -4.25 -0.54
C PHE A 37 -8.60 -3.48 -1.16
N ILE A 38 -8.82 -2.91 -2.34
CA ILE A 38 -7.83 -2.16 -3.10
C ILE A 38 -8.15 -0.67 -2.99
N TYR A 39 -7.19 0.11 -2.48
CA TYR A 39 -7.35 1.56 -2.40
C TYR A 39 -7.40 2.18 -3.79
N CYS A 40 -6.39 1.91 -4.62
CA CYS A 40 -6.34 2.35 -6.02
C CYS A 40 -5.36 1.48 -6.82
N TYR A 41 -5.51 1.53 -8.13
CA TYR A 41 -4.40 1.32 -9.06
C TYR A 41 -3.72 2.66 -9.27
N TRP A 42 -2.41 2.65 -9.51
CA TRP A 42 -1.69 3.88 -9.79
C TRP A 42 -0.67 3.68 -10.92
N ASN A 43 -0.40 4.74 -11.67
CA ASN A 43 0.65 4.74 -12.66
C ASN A 43 1.56 5.95 -12.46
N LEU A 44 2.86 5.68 -12.39
CA LEU A 44 3.92 6.67 -12.28
C LEU A 44 4.85 6.52 -13.48
N LYS A 45 4.91 7.52 -14.34
CA LYS A 45 5.74 7.46 -15.54
C LYS A 45 6.39 8.79 -15.88
N THR A 46 7.51 8.73 -16.57
CA THR A 46 8.12 9.91 -17.21
C THR A 46 7.29 10.34 -18.43
N ILE A 47 7.14 11.65 -18.63
CA ILE A 47 6.52 12.25 -19.83
C ILE A 47 7.60 12.44 -20.90
N LYS A 48 8.81 12.75 -20.47
CA LYS A 48 10.02 12.88 -21.28
C LYS A 48 11.22 12.35 -20.47
N PRO A 49 12.32 11.93 -21.12
CA PRO A 49 13.54 11.54 -20.41
C PRO A 49 13.99 12.64 -19.44
N LEU A 50 14.41 12.25 -18.26
CA LEU A 50 14.93 13.15 -17.23
C LEU A 50 16.44 13.34 -17.41
N ASP A 51 16.97 14.48 -16.97
CA ASP A 51 18.41 14.74 -17.01
C ASP A 51 19.18 13.85 -16.02
N ASP A 52 18.56 13.54 -14.85
CA ASP A 52 19.14 12.75 -13.78
C ASP A 52 18.20 11.63 -13.28
N ILE A 53 18.73 10.74 -12.45
CA ILE A 53 17.97 9.69 -11.75
C ILE A 53 16.83 10.32 -10.93
N TYR A 54 15.62 9.82 -11.12
CA TYR A 54 14.46 10.25 -10.36
C TYR A 54 14.49 9.66 -8.94
N ASN A 55 14.54 10.54 -7.95
CA ASN A 55 14.52 10.14 -6.55
C ASN A 55 13.07 10.08 -6.03
N TYR A 56 12.45 8.93 -6.17
CA TYR A 56 11.11 8.70 -5.65
C TYR A 56 11.14 8.50 -4.13
N ARG A 57 10.39 9.33 -3.41
CA ARG A 57 10.28 9.27 -1.94
C ARG A 57 8.90 8.75 -1.57
N VAL A 58 8.83 7.52 -1.08
CA VAL A 58 7.62 6.89 -0.57
C VAL A 58 7.55 7.14 0.93
N VAL A 59 6.48 7.74 1.41
CA VAL A 59 6.26 7.91 2.84
C VAL A 59 5.44 6.75 3.40
N ALA A 60 5.67 6.44 4.67
CA ALA A 60 4.94 5.40 5.37
C ALA A 60 3.42 5.70 5.39
N ASP A 61 2.63 4.76 4.89
CA ASP A 61 1.17 4.88 4.83
C ASP A 61 0.42 3.63 5.33
N GLY A 62 1.15 2.58 5.71
CA GLY A 62 0.56 1.35 6.23
C GLY A 62 -0.09 0.45 5.18
N CYS A 63 0.03 0.80 3.90
CA CYS A 63 -0.41 -0.01 2.77
C CYS A 63 0.67 -1.00 2.34
N ILE A 64 0.26 -2.03 1.61
CA ILE A 64 1.12 -2.91 0.84
C ILE A 64 0.81 -2.65 -0.62
N ASP A 65 1.85 -2.43 -1.42
CA ASP A 65 1.73 -2.18 -2.85
C ASP A 65 2.39 -3.33 -3.64
N ILE A 66 1.72 -3.81 -4.69
CA ILE A 66 2.38 -4.56 -5.76
C ILE A 66 2.77 -3.54 -6.83
N VAL A 67 4.02 -3.57 -7.27
CA VAL A 67 4.58 -2.61 -8.23
C VAL A 67 5.27 -3.36 -9.36
N PHE A 68 5.04 -2.97 -10.59
CA PHE A 68 5.77 -3.52 -11.73
C PHE A 68 6.10 -2.47 -12.79
N ASN A 69 7.18 -2.73 -13.52
CA ASN A 69 7.61 -1.89 -14.61
C ASN A 69 6.87 -2.29 -15.91
N CYS A 70 6.04 -1.39 -16.46
CA CYS A 70 5.28 -1.65 -17.69
C CYS A 70 6.16 -1.81 -18.95
N THR A 71 7.44 -1.48 -18.90
CA THR A 71 8.40 -1.72 -19.99
C THR A 71 9.16 -3.03 -19.80
N ASN A 72 9.23 -3.54 -18.55
CA ASN A 72 9.88 -4.80 -18.21
C ASN A 72 9.10 -5.51 -17.09
N TYR A 73 8.13 -6.33 -17.44
CA TYR A 73 7.22 -7.02 -16.51
C TYR A 73 7.93 -8.01 -15.58
N ASP A 74 9.18 -8.40 -15.87
CA ASP A 74 9.99 -9.22 -14.95
C ASP A 74 10.39 -8.44 -13.70
N GLU A 75 10.40 -7.12 -13.78
CA GLU A 75 10.60 -6.22 -12.64
C GLU A 75 9.27 -6.00 -11.90
N THR A 76 8.82 -7.05 -11.22
CA THR A 76 7.59 -7.04 -10.43
C THR A 76 7.90 -7.34 -8.97
N TYR A 77 7.51 -6.42 -8.10
CA TYR A 77 7.83 -6.45 -6.68
C TYR A 77 6.58 -6.28 -5.82
N ILE A 78 6.65 -6.76 -4.60
CA ILE A 78 5.74 -6.39 -3.51
C ILE A 78 6.51 -5.52 -2.55
N MET A 79 5.94 -4.38 -2.21
CA MET A 79 6.47 -3.43 -1.23
C MET A 79 5.68 -3.55 0.05
N GLY A 80 6.34 -3.98 1.12
CA GLY A 80 5.74 -4.14 2.43
C GLY A 80 5.60 -2.83 3.19
N TYR A 81 5.10 -2.95 4.39
CA TYR A 81 5.00 -1.85 5.33
C TYR A 81 6.36 -1.19 5.59
N CYS A 82 6.39 0.14 5.53
CA CYS A 82 7.56 0.94 5.92
C CYS A 82 7.23 1.76 7.17
N ASN A 83 8.14 1.77 8.15
CA ASN A 83 7.99 2.58 9.37
C ASN A 83 8.59 3.98 9.26
N SER A 84 9.24 4.27 8.13
CA SER A 84 9.84 5.56 7.77
C SER A 84 9.67 5.81 6.27
N PHE A 85 10.18 6.93 5.77
CA PHE A 85 10.22 7.15 4.32
C PHE A 85 11.31 6.28 3.68
N VAL A 86 11.04 5.85 2.46
CA VAL A 86 11.99 5.12 1.60
C VAL A 86 12.32 6.01 0.40
N LYS A 87 13.60 6.08 0.05
CA LYS A 87 14.08 6.75 -1.16
C LYS A 87 14.49 5.70 -2.17
N ILE A 88 13.83 5.68 -3.31
CA ILE A 88 14.08 4.76 -4.40
C ILE A 88 14.64 5.57 -5.58
N GLY A 89 15.84 5.21 -6.04
CA GLY A 89 16.41 5.75 -7.28
C GLY A 89 15.76 5.02 -8.45
N ILE A 90 15.11 5.76 -9.34
CA ILE A 90 14.51 5.23 -10.56
C ILE A 90 15.26 5.82 -11.75
N ASP A 91 15.42 5.07 -12.83
CA ASP A 91 16.09 5.51 -14.04
C ASP A 91 15.46 6.79 -14.64
N LYS A 92 16.13 7.38 -15.63
CA LYS A 92 15.71 8.61 -16.30
C LYS A 92 14.42 8.46 -17.10
N GLU A 93 14.11 7.23 -17.52
CA GLU A 93 12.85 6.86 -18.16
C GLU A 93 12.25 5.68 -17.45
N PHE A 94 10.97 5.79 -17.08
CA PHE A 94 10.26 4.73 -16.39
C PHE A 94 8.75 4.79 -16.62
N ASN A 95 8.11 3.65 -16.44
CA ASN A 95 6.66 3.51 -16.45
C ASN A 95 6.26 2.40 -15.47
N TYR A 96 5.97 2.79 -14.22
CA TYR A 96 5.54 1.87 -13.18
C TYR A 96 4.03 1.87 -13.00
N PHE A 97 3.48 0.69 -12.84
CA PHE A 97 2.10 0.50 -12.41
C PHE A 97 2.07 -0.14 -11.03
N GLY A 98 1.13 0.26 -10.20
CA GLY A 98 0.99 -0.30 -8.86
C GLY A 98 -0.44 -0.59 -8.46
N ILE A 99 -0.58 -1.54 -7.53
CA ILE A 99 -1.82 -1.96 -6.90
C ILE A 99 -1.66 -1.68 -5.41
N ARG A 100 -2.38 -0.70 -4.88
CA ARG A 100 -2.32 -0.35 -3.45
C ARG A 100 -3.45 -1.01 -2.70
N PHE A 101 -3.11 -1.88 -1.76
CA PHE A 101 -4.09 -2.49 -0.86
C PHE A 101 -4.33 -1.63 0.36
N LEU A 102 -5.56 -1.62 0.86
CA LEU A 102 -5.86 -1.01 2.16
C LEU A 102 -5.11 -1.73 3.30
N PRO A 103 -4.82 -1.03 4.42
CA PRO A 103 -4.08 -1.61 5.54
C PRO A 103 -4.67 -2.95 6.03
N GLY A 104 -3.82 -3.95 6.20
CA GLY A 104 -4.18 -5.29 6.66
C GLY A 104 -4.88 -6.18 5.62
N ILE A 105 -5.21 -5.66 4.44
CA ILE A 105 -5.98 -6.42 3.45
C ILE A 105 -5.12 -7.45 2.71
N PHE A 106 -3.93 -7.09 2.23
CA PHE A 106 -3.10 -8.02 1.48
C PHE A 106 -2.78 -9.30 2.29
N PRO A 107 -2.32 -9.21 3.55
CA PRO A 107 -2.14 -10.38 4.41
C PRO A 107 -3.42 -11.19 4.63
N SER A 108 -4.56 -10.52 4.73
CA SER A 108 -5.85 -11.18 4.90
C SER A 108 -6.27 -12.00 3.68
N LEU A 109 -6.04 -11.45 2.47
CA LEU A 109 -6.41 -12.09 1.21
C LEU A 109 -5.51 -13.28 0.86
N PHE A 110 -4.21 -13.17 1.14
CA PHE A 110 -3.22 -14.14 0.67
C PHE A 110 -2.60 -14.99 1.78
N ASN A 111 -2.98 -14.76 3.04
CA ASN A 111 -2.46 -15.44 4.22
C ASN A 111 -0.91 -15.35 4.30
N ILE A 112 -0.38 -14.16 4.04
CA ILE A 112 1.05 -13.85 4.09
C ILE A 112 1.31 -12.99 5.32
N ASP A 113 2.34 -13.31 6.08
CA ASP A 113 2.75 -12.51 7.24
C ASP A 113 3.40 -11.21 6.77
N ALA A 114 2.75 -10.07 7.03
CA ALA A 114 3.26 -8.76 6.64
C ALA A 114 4.62 -8.42 7.28
N SER A 115 4.95 -9.04 8.41
CA SER A 115 6.25 -8.80 9.07
C SER A 115 7.43 -9.31 8.25
N GLU A 116 7.20 -10.31 7.40
CA GLU A 116 8.21 -10.84 6.46
C GLU A 116 8.50 -9.87 5.29
N LEU A 117 7.62 -8.89 5.07
CA LEU A 117 7.75 -7.89 4.01
C LEU A 117 8.12 -6.50 4.54
N SER A 118 8.25 -6.35 5.87
CA SER A 118 8.41 -5.02 6.49
C SER A 118 9.77 -4.39 6.22
N ASN A 119 9.75 -3.11 5.83
CA ASN A 119 10.91 -2.27 5.52
C ASN A 119 11.78 -2.75 4.35
N HIS A 120 11.24 -3.61 3.49
CA HIS A 120 11.91 -4.02 2.25
C HIS A 120 10.89 -4.35 1.15
N TYR A 121 11.38 -4.68 -0.02
CA TYR A 121 10.59 -5.18 -1.14
C TYR A 121 11.10 -6.56 -1.55
N GLU A 122 10.20 -7.40 -2.00
CA GLU A 122 10.49 -8.75 -2.44
C GLU A 122 9.98 -8.95 -3.88
N ARG A 123 10.57 -9.92 -4.60
CA ARG A 123 10.06 -10.29 -5.93
C ARG A 123 8.69 -10.94 -5.80
N LEU A 124 7.71 -10.44 -6.56
CA LEU A 124 6.34 -10.94 -6.47
C LEU A 124 6.21 -12.42 -6.86
N ASN A 125 7.01 -12.90 -7.81
CA ASN A 125 7.01 -14.30 -8.22
C ASN A 125 7.38 -15.26 -7.06
N THR A 126 8.17 -14.80 -6.09
CA THR A 126 8.53 -15.59 -4.90
C THR A 126 7.42 -15.57 -3.86
N VAL A 127 6.80 -14.40 -3.64
CA VAL A 127 5.80 -14.19 -2.59
C VAL A 127 4.41 -14.64 -3.04
N GLN A 128 4.00 -14.26 -4.25
CA GLN A 128 2.66 -14.54 -4.78
C GLN A 128 2.70 -14.85 -6.28
N PRO A 129 3.12 -16.09 -6.67
CA PRO A 129 3.27 -16.48 -8.07
C PRO A 129 1.99 -16.35 -8.90
N CYS A 130 0.81 -16.55 -8.28
CA CYS A 130 -0.46 -16.46 -8.99
C CYS A 130 -0.72 -15.06 -9.53
N ILE A 131 -0.51 -14.01 -8.72
CA ILE A 131 -0.67 -12.62 -9.16
C ILE A 131 0.41 -12.28 -10.20
N TYR A 132 1.65 -12.69 -9.96
CA TYR A 132 2.74 -12.51 -10.91
C TYR A 132 2.38 -13.05 -12.29
N ASN A 133 1.86 -14.28 -12.39
CA ASN A 133 1.46 -14.88 -13.64
C ASN A 133 0.33 -14.10 -14.35
N VAL A 134 -0.63 -13.55 -13.60
CA VAL A 134 -1.68 -12.71 -14.18
C VAL A 134 -1.08 -11.44 -14.79
N ILE A 135 -0.18 -10.77 -14.07
CA ILE A 135 0.53 -9.58 -14.55
C ILE A 135 1.34 -9.92 -15.81
N GLN A 136 2.08 -11.04 -15.83
CA GLN A 136 2.83 -11.46 -17.03
C GLN A 136 1.92 -11.71 -18.24
N GLN A 137 0.77 -12.37 -18.03
CA GLN A 137 -0.18 -12.64 -19.10
C GLN A 137 -0.89 -11.37 -19.62
N SER A 138 -1.02 -10.33 -18.82
CA SER A 138 -1.63 -9.06 -19.23
C SER A 138 -0.76 -8.26 -20.21
N LYS A 139 0.57 -8.51 -20.24
CA LYS A 139 1.54 -7.80 -21.08
C LYS A 139 1.13 -7.72 -22.55
N ASP A 140 0.70 -8.84 -23.12
CA ASP A 140 0.38 -8.92 -24.55
C ASP A 140 -1.11 -8.65 -24.85
N ARG A 141 -1.95 -8.53 -23.81
CA ARG A 141 -3.41 -8.38 -23.93
C ARG A 141 -3.89 -6.97 -23.67
N CYS A 142 -3.20 -6.24 -22.81
CA CYS A 142 -3.62 -4.91 -22.39
C CYS A 142 -2.96 -3.84 -23.26
N LEU A 143 -3.77 -3.07 -23.98
CA LEU A 143 -3.33 -2.00 -24.86
C LEU A 143 -3.25 -0.66 -24.12
N CYS A 144 -3.97 -0.51 -23.01
CA CYS A 144 -4.01 0.69 -22.21
C CYS A 144 -4.09 0.38 -20.70
N LEU A 145 -3.95 1.41 -19.88
CA LEU A 145 -4.04 1.27 -18.41
C LEU A 145 -5.41 0.76 -17.94
N GLN A 146 -6.48 1.12 -18.65
CA GLN A 146 -7.82 0.65 -18.30
C GLN A 146 -7.97 -0.85 -18.51
N ASP A 147 -7.48 -1.38 -19.62
CA ASP A 147 -7.51 -2.82 -19.90
C ASP A 147 -6.78 -3.61 -18.80
N LEU A 148 -5.64 -3.06 -18.33
CA LEU A 148 -4.87 -3.66 -17.25
C LEU A 148 -5.63 -3.63 -15.92
N CYS A 149 -6.30 -2.53 -15.59
CA CYS A 149 -7.17 -2.45 -14.43
C CYS A 149 -8.31 -3.47 -14.51
N ASP A 150 -8.93 -3.64 -15.67
CA ASP A 150 -10.05 -4.56 -15.86
C ASP A 150 -9.62 -6.03 -15.74
N GLU A 151 -8.45 -6.40 -16.28
CA GLU A 151 -7.86 -7.73 -16.09
C GLU A 151 -7.59 -8.01 -14.59
N LEU A 152 -7.00 -7.06 -13.90
CA LEU A 152 -6.72 -7.18 -12.47
C LEU A 152 -8.02 -7.22 -11.63
N ASN A 153 -9.03 -6.43 -11.98
CA ASN A 153 -10.35 -6.48 -11.36
C ASN A 153 -10.95 -7.88 -11.49
N ILE A 154 -10.94 -8.46 -12.67
CA ILE A 154 -11.45 -9.82 -12.92
C ILE A 154 -10.73 -10.84 -12.03
N TYR A 155 -9.40 -10.75 -11.94
CA TYR A 155 -8.62 -11.66 -11.10
C TYR A 155 -8.97 -11.52 -9.62
N PHE A 156 -8.95 -10.29 -9.08
CA PHE A 156 -9.19 -10.06 -7.65
C PHE A 156 -10.63 -10.38 -7.24
N ILE A 157 -11.62 -10.06 -8.06
CA ILE A 157 -13.02 -10.45 -7.80
C ILE A 157 -13.14 -11.98 -7.72
N LYS A 158 -12.55 -12.72 -8.67
CA LYS A 158 -12.54 -14.18 -8.64
C LYS A 158 -11.81 -14.75 -7.41
N HIS A 159 -10.72 -14.09 -6.99
CA HIS A 159 -9.95 -14.50 -5.83
C HIS A 159 -10.74 -14.28 -4.53
N ILE A 160 -11.30 -13.10 -4.35
CA ILE A 160 -12.07 -12.74 -3.15
C ILE A 160 -13.28 -13.63 -2.97
N ASN A 161 -13.99 -13.95 -4.05
CA ASN A 161 -15.16 -14.83 -4.02
C ASN A 161 -14.83 -16.30 -3.67
N LYS A 162 -13.55 -16.68 -3.64
CA LYS A 162 -13.09 -18.03 -3.24
C LYS A 162 -12.58 -18.08 -1.80
N ILE A 163 -12.54 -16.95 -1.11
CA ILE A 163 -12.03 -16.90 0.26
C ILE A 163 -13.13 -17.36 1.22
N ASP A 164 -12.96 -18.57 1.77
CA ASP A 164 -13.88 -19.13 2.78
C ASP A 164 -13.56 -18.68 4.21
N LYS A 165 -12.38 -18.10 4.43
CA LYS A 165 -11.96 -17.69 5.78
C LYS A 165 -12.48 -16.30 6.10
N PRO A 166 -13.21 -16.12 7.22
CA PRO A 166 -13.59 -14.80 7.67
C PRO A 166 -12.33 -13.99 8.03
N PHE A 167 -12.38 -12.69 7.77
CA PHE A 167 -11.38 -11.75 8.25
C PHE A 167 -11.33 -11.76 9.79
N ASP A 168 -10.14 -11.60 10.39
CA ASP A 168 -10.04 -11.55 11.87
C ASP A 168 -10.69 -10.28 12.41
N ASN A 169 -11.91 -10.43 12.92
CA ASN A 169 -12.73 -9.34 13.44
C ASN A 169 -12.01 -8.53 14.52
N ARG A 170 -11.19 -9.18 15.35
CA ARG A 170 -10.45 -8.50 16.44
C ARG A 170 -9.42 -7.52 15.88
N PHE A 171 -8.69 -7.95 14.84
CA PHE A 171 -7.75 -7.08 14.15
C PHE A 171 -8.48 -5.88 13.50
N PHE A 172 -9.55 -6.15 12.73
CA PHE A 172 -10.25 -5.09 12.00
C PHE A 172 -11.00 -4.13 12.92
N CYS A 173 -11.56 -4.58 14.06
CA CYS A 173 -12.10 -3.69 15.10
C CYS A 173 -11.00 -2.77 15.67
N ALA A 174 -9.84 -3.31 16.00
CA ALA A 174 -8.71 -2.53 16.51
C ALA A 174 -8.19 -1.53 15.45
N LEU A 175 -8.07 -1.98 14.19
CA LEU A 175 -7.69 -1.13 13.06
C LEU A 175 -8.67 0.04 12.89
N GLU A 176 -9.96 -0.24 12.87
CA GLU A 176 -11.03 0.77 12.75
C GLU A 176 -10.97 1.78 13.89
N THR A 177 -10.76 1.33 15.13
CA THR A 177 -10.61 2.20 16.31
C THR A 177 -9.43 3.16 16.16
N ILE A 178 -8.28 2.65 15.70
CA ILE A 178 -7.10 3.48 15.43
C ILE A 178 -7.39 4.52 14.34
N LEU A 179 -8.07 4.13 13.26
CA LEU A 179 -8.37 5.04 12.16
C LEU A 179 -9.38 6.11 12.55
N LYS A 180 -10.47 5.76 13.24
CA LYS A 180 -11.48 6.69 13.77
C LYS A 180 -10.87 7.73 14.70
N SER A 181 -9.94 7.31 15.56
CA SER A 181 -9.23 8.20 16.49
C SER A 181 -8.08 8.98 15.83
N LYS A 182 -7.85 8.80 14.53
CA LYS A 182 -6.70 9.38 13.80
C LYS A 182 -5.35 9.01 14.45
N GLY A 183 -5.26 7.81 15.03
CA GLY A 183 -4.10 7.30 15.74
C GLY A 183 -3.87 7.88 17.14
N SER A 184 -4.81 8.65 17.69
CA SER A 184 -4.69 9.31 19.00
C SER A 184 -5.42 8.49 20.06
N ILE A 185 -4.85 7.32 20.42
CA ILE A 185 -5.41 6.38 21.40
C ILE A 185 -4.36 5.94 22.42
N ILE A 186 -4.83 5.43 23.55
CA ILE A 186 -4.05 4.69 24.54
C ILE A 186 -4.30 3.20 24.29
N ILE A 187 -3.33 2.52 23.68
CA ILE A 187 -3.47 1.16 23.17
C ILE A 187 -3.97 0.19 24.24
N GLU A 188 -3.37 0.24 25.44
CA GLU A 188 -3.69 -0.64 26.55
C GLU A 188 -5.11 -0.44 27.11
N LYS A 189 -5.71 0.73 26.86
CA LYS A 189 -7.04 1.08 27.33
C LYS A 189 -8.09 0.94 26.23
N ASP A 190 -7.79 1.46 25.05
CA ASP A 190 -8.79 1.69 24.01
C ASP A 190 -8.91 0.49 23.04
N LEU A 191 -7.93 -0.44 23.06
CA LEU A 191 -7.92 -1.66 22.24
C LEU A 191 -8.05 -2.95 23.07
N ASN A 192 -8.54 -2.85 24.30
CA ASN A 192 -8.57 -3.98 25.25
C ASN A 192 -9.91 -4.74 25.27
N ASP A 193 -10.63 -4.80 24.16
CA ASP A 193 -11.92 -5.51 24.03
C ASP A 193 -11.76 -7.03 24.06
N GLY A 194 -11.30 -7.56 25.21
CA GLY A 194 -11.12 -9.00 25.41
C GLY A 194 -9.87 -9.60 24.73
N ILE A 195 -8.96 -8.77 24.21
CA ILE A 195 -7.71 -9.20 23.58
C ILE A 195 -6.53 -8.88 24.49
N SER A 196 -5.68 -9.87 24.81
CA SER A 196 -4.44 -9.60 25.51
C SER A 196 -3.48 -8.75 24.67
N SER A 197 -2.67 -7.89 25.31
CA SER A 197 -1.67 -7.05 24.61
C SER A 197 -0.73 -7.89 23.74
N ARG A 198 -0.35 -9.10 24.18
CA ARG A 198 0.48 -10.03 23.40
C ARG A 198 -0.23 -10.52 22.13
N HIS A 199 -1.52 -10.80 22.22
CA HIS A 199 -2.30 -11.25 21.07
C HIS A 199 -2.51 -10.11 20.08
N LEU A 200 -2.84 -8.90 20.56
CA LEU A 200 -2.93 -7.68 19.74
C LEU A 200 -1.63 -7.42 18.99
N GLN A 201 -0.49 -7.50 19.67
CA GLN A 201 0.83 -7.35 19.02
C GLN A 201 1.03 -8.36 17.89
N ARG A 202 0.65 -9.62 18.12
CA ARG A 202 0.78 -10.67 17.11
C ARG A 202 -0.12 -10.42 15.90
N LEU A 203 -1.35 -9.92 16.11
CA LEU A 203 -2.25 -9.53 15.02
C LEU A 203 -1.67 -8.39 14.20
N PHE A 204 -1.19 -7.32 14.85
CA PHE A 204 -0.60 -6.20 14.13
C PHE A 204 0.68 -6.57 13.38
N ASN A 205 1.53 -7.40 13.96
CA ASN A 205 2.70 -7.92 13.25
C ASN A 205 2.28 -8.69 11.99
N PHE A 206 1.30 -9.59 12.10
CA PHE A 206 0.85 -10.40 10.97
C PHE A 206 0.17 -9.56 9.89
N TYR A 207 -0.76 -8.66 10.26
CA TYR A 207 -1.58 -7.94 9.28
C TYR A 207 -0.98 -6.62 8.78
N ILE A 208 -0.14 -5.96 9.59
CA ILE A 208 0.49 -4.67 9.25
C ILE A 208 1.99 -4.84 9.00
N GLY A 209 2.66 -5.70 9.74
CA GLY A 209 4.10 -5.89 9.71
C GLY A 209 4.86 -5.14 10.82
N ASP A 210 4.14 -4.48 11.75
CA ASP A 210 4.73 -3.79 12.88
C ASP A 210 3.71 -3.73 14.03
N THR A 211 4.02 -3.03 15.11
CA THR A 211 3.16 -2.89 16.28
C THR A 211 1.99 -1.92 16.03
N ALA A 212 0.89 -2.08 16.79
CA ALA A 212 -0.21 -1.11 16.83
C ALA A 212 0.28 0.31 17.13
N LYS A 213 1.29 0.46 18.00
CA LYS A 213 1.89 1.76 18.33
C LYS A 213 2.58 2.41 17.13
N SER A 214 3.31 1.63 16.36
CA SER A 214 3.95 2.10 15.12
C SER A 214 2.89 2.51 14.10
N PHE A 215 1.87 1.70 13.90
CA PHE A 215 0.76 2.04 13.00
C PHE A 215 0.02 3.32 13.44
N CYS A 216 -0.25 3.51 14.73
CA CYS A 216 -0.82 4.77 15.24
C CYS A 216 0.03 6.00 14.87
N ARG A 217 1.38 5.89 14.93
CA ARG A 217 2.26 6.99 14.52
C ARG A 217 2.11 7.32 13.04
N ILE A 218 2.00 6.28 12.19
CA ILE A 218 1.78 6.47 10.74
C ILE A 218 0.42 7.11 10.48
N VAL A 219 -0.63 6.64 11.13
CA VAL A 219 -1.97 7.23 10.97
C VAL A 219 -1.99 8.70 11.38
N ARG A 220 -1.34 9.08 12.49
CA ARG A 220 -1.18 10.49 12.88
C ARG A 220 -0.42 11.30 11.82
N PHE A 221 0.69 10.77 11.34
CA PHE A 221 1.51 11.42 10.31
C PHE A 221 0.71 11.61 9.02
N GLN A 222 0.02 10.60 8.55
CA GLN A 222 -0.83 10.67 7.36
C GLN A 222 -1.98 11.69 7.53
N ASN A 223 -2.56 11.81 8.72
CA ASN A 223 -3.56 12.85 8.99
C ASN A 223 -2.97 14.27 8.99
N LEU A 224 -1.71 14.46 9.43
CA LEU A 224 -1.02 15.75 9.33
C LEU A 224 -0.77 16.14 7.86
N LEU A 225 -0.37 15.20 7.01
CA LEU A 225 -0.16 15.44 5.57
C LEU A 225 -1.45 15.89 4.85
N LYS A 226 -2.63 15.46 5.33
CA LYS A 226 -3.92 15.91 4.78
C LYS A 226 -4.25 17.36 5.13
N ILE A 227 -3.85 17.82 6.32
CA ILE A 227 -4.14 19.18 6.80
C ILE A 227 -3.23 20.20 6.12
N ASP A 228 -1.97 19.86 5.93
CA ASP A 228 -0.98 20.71 5.28
C ASP A 228 -0.12 19.92 4.30
N PRO A 229 -0.54 19.83 3.02
CA PRO A 229 0.26 19.18 1.99
C PRO A 229 1.61 19.86 1.75
N SER A 230 1.78 21.11 2.23
CA SER A 230 3.05 21.86 2.15
C SER A 230 4.04 21.51 3.26
N VAL A 231 3.70 20.63 4.18
CA VAL A 231 4.68 20.03 5.11
C VAL A 231 5.72 19.29 4.26
N LYS A 232 6.60 20.09 3.65
CA LYS A 232 7.84 19.60 3.07
C LYS A 232 8.48 18.83 4.19
N LEU A 233 8.80 17.55 3.92
CA LEU A 233 9.68 16.75 4.76
C LEU A 233 10.90 17.62 5.07
N ILE A 234 10.84 18.32 6.20
CA ILE A 234 11.93 19.18 6.66
C ILE A 234 13.11 18.27 6.77
N LYS A 235 14.14 18.60 6.01
CA LYS A 235 15.44 17.99 6.02
C LYS A 235 15.85 17.61 7.43
N SER A 236 15.83 16.35 7.76
CA SER A 236 16.72 15.80 8.77
C SER A 236 17.97 15.27 8.07
N GLU A 237 18.68 16.16 7.38
CA GLU A 237 20.10 16.01 7.18
C GLU A 237 20.76 16.36 8.53
N LYS A 238 20.80 15.39 9.41
CA LYS A 238 21.83 15.31 10.44
C LYS A 238 22.55 14.00 10.24
N SER A 239 23.67 14.12 9.56
CA SER A 239 24.81 13.22 9.63
C SER A 239 25.08 12.79 11.08
N TYR A 240 25.16 11.49 11.29
CA TYR A 240 26.05 10.89 12.27
C TYR A 240 26.82 9.78 11.59
#